data_6e26ed8e9bdb895436decde175605cb9
#
_entry.id   6e26ed8e9bdb895436decde175605cb9
#
_cell.length_a   1.000
_cell.length_b   1.000
_cell.length_c   1.000
_cell.angle_alpha   90.00
_cell.angle_beta   90.00
_cell.angle_gamma   90.00
#
_symmetry.space_group_name_H-M   'P 1'
#
loop_
_entity.id
_entity.type
_entity.pdbx_description
1 polymer ?
#
loop_
_entity_poly.entity_id
_entity_poly.type
_entity_poly.pdbx_seq_one_letter_code
_entity_poly.pdbx_strand_id
1 'polypeptide(L)'
;MAISNIDLHLHTNFSDGISTPEEVVNNAEELKLAAISLTDHDTIEGCPRVAKACNERGIEFITGTELSVDIDGHEMHLLGYFIDTENDALIRETSRYQKNRTDRVFDFVWRLNSLGVPLRSEHVFNLAKCKAPGRPHIARALVEQRFCSSMDEAFSRYLRKSAPAWVPKVNANFEDAIRLIHQAGGLA
;
A
#
# COMPACT_ATOMS: atom_id res chain seq x y z
N MET A 1 31.34 9.55 15.10
CA MET A 1 30.15 10.00 14.35
C MET A 1 28.96 9.31 14.98
N ALA A 2 27.91 10.04 15.34
CA ALA A 2 26.67 9.42 15.79
C ALA A 2 26.07 8.62 14.62
N ILE A 3 25.66 7.38 14.86
CA ILE A 3 24.92 6.59 13.86
C ILE A 3 23.56 7.27 13.73
N SER A 4 23.25 7.80 12.55
CA SER A 4 21.94 8.34 12.25
C SER A 4 21.02 7.19 11.89
N ASN A 5 19.89 7.05 12.60
CA ASN A 5 18.89 6.05 12.27
C ASN A 5 18.09 6.52 11.05
N ILE A 6 17.75 5.59 10.18
CA ILE A 6 16.93 5.82 8.99
C ILE A 6 15.86 4.73 8.89
N ASP A 7 14.72 5.04 8.27
CA ASP A 7 13.69 4.06 7.92
C ASP A 7 13.22 4.28 6.47
N LEU A 8 13.48 3.30 5.62
CA LEU A 8 13.22 3.40 4.18
C LEU A 8 12.02 2.58 3.73
N HIS A 9 11.19 2.06 4.66
CA HIS A 9 10.03 1.25 4.30
C HIS A 9 8.84 1.57 5.20
N LEU A 10 8.14 2.66 4.88
CA LEU A 10 7.01 3.16 5.65
C LEU A 10 5.74 3.24 4.82
N HIS A 11 4.60 2.98 5.46
CA HIS A 11 3.28 3.06 4.87
C HIS A 11 2.39 4.04 5.60
N THR A 12 1.55 4.74 4.83
CA THR A 12 0.52 5.64 5.35
C THR A 12 -0.88 5.13 5.02
N ASN A 13 -1.87 5.90 5.44
CA ASN A 13 -3.27 5.68 5.08
C ASN A 13 -3.60 5.97 3.59
N PHE A 14 -2.59 6.24 2.76
CA PHE A 14 -2.73 6.24 1.30
C PHE A 14 -2.70 4.82 0.72
N SER A 15 -2.20 3.83 1.49
CA SER A 15 -2.28 2.41 1.15
C SER A 15 -2.90 1.59 2.30
N ASP A 16 -2.14 0.79 3.01
CA ASP A 16 -2.64 -0.10 4.06
C ASP A 16 -2.11 0.24 5.46
N GLY A 17 -1.30 1.29 5.59
CA GLY A 17 -0.96 1.89 6.86
C GLY A 17 -2.17 2.54 7.54
N ILE A 18 -2.05 2.81 8.83
CA ILE A 18 -3.10 3.44 9.63
C ILE A 18 -2.84 4.91 9.93
N SER A 19 -1.59 5.33 9.84
CA SER A 19 -1.15 6.70 10.15
C SER A 19 -1.26 7.62 8.93
N THR A 20 -1.60 8.88 9.17
CA THR A 20 -1.50 9.93 8.15
C THR A 20 -0.03 10.24 7.84
N PRO A 21 0.28 10.89 6.70
CA PRO A 21 1.63 11.37 6.40
C PRO A 21 2.26 12.17 7.54
N GLU A 22 1.50 13.07 8.15
CA GLU A 22 1.97 13.92 9.22
C GLU A 22 2.28 13.12 10.50
N GLU A 23 1.46 12.11 10.84
CA GLU A 23 1.70 11.22 11.98
C GLU A 23 2.95 10.36 11.77
N VAL A 24 3.19 9.88 10.55
CA VAL A 24 4.42 9.12 10.22
C VAL A 24 5.65 10.02 10.44
N VAL A 25 5.61 11.27 10.00
CA VAL A 25 6.72 12.20 10.18
C VAL A 25 6.90 12.62 11.65
N ASN A 26 5.80 12.77 12.41
CA ASN A 26 5.87 13.01 13.85
C ASN A 26 6.57 11.85 14.59
N ASN A 27 6.20 10.61 14.26
CA ASN A 27 6.84 9.42 14.82
C ASN A 27 8.34 9.36 14.45
N ALA A 28 8.68 9.71 13.20
CA ALA A 28 10.09 9.77 12.75
C ALA A 28 10.90 10.82 13.54
N GLU A 29 10.31 11.98 13.85
CA GLU A 29 10.92 13.01 14.67
C GLU A 29 11.12 12.53 16.12
N GLU A 30 10.11 11.91 16.73
CA GLU A 30 10.20 11.33 18.08
C GLU A 30 11.31 10.26 18.19
N LEU A 31 11.44 9.43 17.13
CA LEU A 31 12.47 8.39 17.02
C LEU A 31 13.83 8.94 16.58
N LYS A 32 13.93 10.26 16.31
CA LYS A 32 15.15 10.95 15.85
C LYS A 32 15.73 10.31 14.58
N LEU A 33 14.86 9.93 13.65
CA LEU A 33 15.28 9.45 12.35
C LEU A 33 15.87 10.60 11.53
N ALA A 34 17.03 10.37 10.91
CA ALA A 34 17.67 11.35 10.04
C ALA A 34 17.07 11.38 8.63
N ALA A 35 16.59 10.23 8.16
CA ALA A 35 15.95 10.11 6.86
C ALA A 35 14.84 9.07 6.91
N ILE A 36 13.80 9.29 6.09
CA ILE A 36 12.71 8.33 5.87
C ILE A 36 12.36 8.24 4.39
N SER A 37 11.78 7.09 4.00
CA SER A 37 11.10 6.95 2.70
C SER A 37 9.67 6.50 2.91
N LEU A 38 8.74 7.13 2.17
CA LEU A 38 7.38 6.63 2.03
C LEU A 38 7.31 5.67 0.85
N THR A 39 6.85 4.45 1.12
CA THR A 39 6.75 3.37 0.15
C THR A 39 5.35 2.76 0.12
N ASP A 40 4.33 3.60 0.06
CA ASP A 40 2.94 3.15 -0.02
C ASP A 40 2.69 2.21 -1.21
N HIS A 41 1.87 1.20 -1.00
CA HIS A 41 1.55 0.19 -2.01
C HIS A 41 0.86 0.75 -3.25
N ASP A 42 1.50 0.59 -4.41
CA ASP A 42 0.98 0.92 -5.74
C ASP A 42 0.47 2.39 -5.85
N THR A 43 1.04 3.31 -5.05
CA THR A 43 0.70 4.73 -5.04
C THR A 43 1.90 5.61 -4.67
N ILE A 44 1.86 6.87 -5.09
CA ILE A 44 2.84 7.91 -4.78
C ILE A 44 2.16 9.15 -4.17
N GLU A 45 0.84 9.08 -3.96
CA GLU A 45 0.01 10.24 -3.60
C GLU A 45 0.35 10.82 -2.22
N GLY A 46 0.90 10.01 -1.31
CA GLY A 46 1.34 10.45 0.02
C GLY A 46 2.63 11.26 0.01
N CYS A 47 3.49 11.08 -1.01
CA CYS A 47 4.84 11.66 -1.05
C CYS A 47 4.86 13.19 -0.89
N PRO A 48 4.03 14.00 -1.56
CA PRO A 48 4.08 15.46 -1.42
C PRO A 48 3.79 15.93 0.02
N ARG A 49 2.89 15.25 0.73
CA ARG A 49 2.55 15.59 2.11
C ARG A 49 3.68 15.22 3.07
N VAL A 50 4.28 14.03 2.90
CA VAL A 50 5.44 13.61 3.71
C VAL A 50 6.64 14.51 3.44
N ALA A 51 6.93 14.84 2.17
CA ALA A 51 8.01 15.74 1.80
C ALA A 51 7.89 17.11 2.48
N LYS A 52 6.68 17.69 2.47
CA LYS A 52 6.41 18.96 3.16
C LYS A 52 6.64 18.85 4.66
N ALA A 53 6.07 17.82 5.30
CA ALA A 53 6.18 17.63 6.74
C ALA A 53 7.63 17.34 7.20
N CYS A 54 8.40 16.60 6.41
CA CYS A 54 9.82 16.33 6.66
C CYS A 54 10.67 17.60 6.54
N ASN A 55 10.44 18.42 5.50
CA ASN A 55 11.14 19.68 5.32
C ASN A 55 10.94 20.63 6.50
N GLU A 56 9.75 20.69 7.08
CA GLU A 56 9.43 21.51 8.25
C GLU A 56 10.18 21.05 9.52
N ARG A 57 10.64 19.78 9.57
CA ARG A 57 11.32 19.17 10.73
C ARG A 57 12.80 18.87 10.49
N GLY A 58 13.32 19.16 9.31
CA GLY A 58 14.72 18.89 8.96
C GLY A 58 15.05 17.41 8.85
N ILE A 59 14.06 16.56 8.54
CA ILE A 59 14.23 15.13 8.25
C ILE A 59 14.43 14.98 6.73
N GLU A 60 15.43 14.21 6.31
CA GLU A 60 15.63 13.91 4.90
C GLU A 60 14.50 13.00 4.41
N PHE A 61 13.86 13.37 3.29
CA PHE A 61 12.81 12.57 2.68
C PHE A 61 13.25 12.00 1.34
N ILE A 62 13.18 10.68 1.22
CA ILE A 62 13.42 9.95 -0.02
C ILE A 62 12.07 9.54 -0.60
N THR A 63 11.75 10.06 -1.78
CA THR A 63 10.52 9.68 -2.50
C THR A 63 10.55 8.19 -2.84
N GLY A 64 9.46 7.48 -2.58
CA GLY A 64 9.40 6.04 -2.84
C GLY A 64 8.00 5.53 -3.16
N THR A 65 7.93 4.27 -3.53
CA THR A 65 6.72 3.49 -3.73
C THR A 65 7.03 2.00 -3.57
N GLU A 66 6.04 1.21 -3.19
CA GLU A 66 6.14 -0.24 -3.20
C GLU A 66 5.21 -0.82 -4.26
N LEU A 67 5.77 -1.26 -5.38
CA LEU A 67 5.00 -1.85 -6.48
C LEU A 67 4.78 -3.35 -6.26
N SER A 68 3.53 -3.78 -6.41
CA SER A 68 3.19 -5.20 -6.38
C SER A 68 3.49 -5.82 -7.74
N VAL A 69 4.41 -6.78 -7.76
CA VAL A 69 4.90 -7.42 -8.97
C VAL A 69 4.67 -8.93 -8.94
N ASP A 70 4.69 -9.54 -10.12
CA ASP A 70 4.68 -11.00 -10.29
C ASP A 70 5.99 -11.46 -10.90
N ILE A 71 6.58 -12.49 -10.28
CA ILE A 71 7.74 -13.22 -10.81
C ILE A 71 7.35 -14.70 -10.85
N ASP A 72 7.17 -15.25 -12.03
CA ASP A 72 6.84 -16.66 -12.26
C ASP A 72 5.62 -17.16 -11.45
N GLY A 73 4.57 -16.32 -11.34
CA GLY A 73 3.34 -16.63 -10.60
C GLY A 73 3.45 -16.42 -9.08
N HIS A 74 4.53 -15.80 -8.63
CA HIS A 74 4.74 -15.42 -7.23
C HIS A 74 4.60 -13.91 -7.05
N GLU A 75 3.68 -13.50 -6.16
CA GLU A 75 3.53 -12.11 -5.76
C GLU A 75 4.74 -11.69 -4.92
N MET A 76 5.42 -10.63 -5.38
CA MET A 76 6.51 -9.97 -4.66
C MET A 76 6.28 -8.47 -4.60
N HIS A 77 7.03 -7.80 -3.74
CA HIS A 77 7.00 -6.35 -3.62
C HIS A 77 8.33 -5.77 -4.03
N LEU A 78 8.30 -4.80 -4.93
CA LEU A 78 9.46 -4.10 -5.44
C LEU A 78 9.45 -2.67 -4.92
N LEU A 79 10.48 -2.30 -4.17
CA LEU A 79 10.65 -0.94 -3.68
C LEU A 79 11.31 -0.08 -4.75
N GLY A 80 10.75 1.10 -4.98
CA GLY A 80 11.35 2.15 -5.80
C GLY A 80 11.71 3.35 -4.94
N TYR A 81 12.91 3.88 -5.11
CA TYR A 81 13.42 5.03 -4.36
C TYR A 81 13.86 6.15 -5.29
N PHE A 82 13.91 7.39 -4.79
CA PHE A 82 14.34 8.59 -5.52
C PHE A 82 13.50 8.86 -6.78
N ILE A 83 12.27 8.40 -6.79
CA ILE A 83 11.37 8.53 -7.94
C ILE A 83 10.88 9.97 -8.11
N ASP A 84 10.76 10.40 -9.37
CA ASP A 84 10.05 11.62 -9.72
C ASP A 84 8.53 11.37 -9.63
N THR A 85 7.89 11.96 -8.63
CA THR A 85 6.44 11.82 -8.38
C THR A 85 5.58 12.58 -9.40
N GLU A 86 6.18 13.40 -10.27
CA GLU A 86 5.49 14.10 -11.37
C GLU A 86 5.65 13.36 -12.71
N ASN A 87 6.36 12.22 -12.73
CA ASN A 87 6.53 11.41 -13.93
C ASN A 87 5.19 10.85 -14.44
N ASP A 88 4.78 11.25 -15.64
CA ASP A 88 3.50 10.88 -16.26
C ASP A 88 3.30 9.35 -16.38
N ALA A 89 4.37 8.60 -16.69
CA ALA A 89 4.26 7.14 -16.84
C ALA A 89 4.00 6.49 -15.47
N LEU A 90 4.69 6.93 -14.43
CA LEU A 90 4.51 6.44 -13.07
C LEU A 90 3.09 6.77 -12.55
N ILE A 91 2.61 8.00 -12.77
CA ILE A 91 1.25 8.42 -12.39
C ILE A 91 0.19 7.57 -13.09
N ARG A 92 0.32 7.33 -14.40
CA ARG A 92 -0.64 6.49 -15.13
C ARG A 92 -0.66 5.05 -14.64
N GLU A 93 0.51 4.44 -14.43
CA GLU A 93 0.60 3.05 -14.00
C GLU A 93 0.12 2.87 -12.56
N THR A 94 0.50 3.74 -11.62
CA THR A 94 -0.02 3.69 -10.25
C THR A 94 -1.53 3.87 -10.20
N SER A 95 -2.10 4.76 -11.03
CA SER A 95 -3.56 4.91 -11.15
C SER A 95 -4.23 3.63 -11.67
N ARG A 96 -3.59 2.93 -12.63
CA ARG A 96 -4.07 1.62 -13.11
C ARG A 96 -4.02 0.55 -12.01
N TYR A 97 -2.94 0.51 -11.23
CA TYR A 97 -2.81 -0.43 -10.11
C TYR A 97 -3.84 -0.15 -9.01
N GLN A 98 -4.10 1.11 -8.69
CA GLN A 98 -5.15 1.50 -7.74
C GLN A 98 -6.53 1.05 -8.22
N LYS A 99 -6.82 1.21 -9.52
CA LYS A 99 -8.07 0.69 -10.10
C LYS A 99 -8.17 -0.82 -9.94
N ASN A 100 -7.12 -1.57 -10.26
CA ASN A 100 -7.10 -3.04 -10.10
C ASN A 100 -7.32 -3.46 -8.64
N ARG A 101 -6.78 -2.72 -7.67
CA ARG A 101 -7.03 -2.95 -6.24
C ARG A 101 -8.49 -2.71 -5.88
N THR A 102 -9.08 -1.64 -6.40
CA THR A 102 -10.51 -1.33 -6.20
C THR A 102 -11.40 -2.42 -6.78
N ASP A 103 -11.17 -2.81 -8.03
CA ASP A 103 -11.92 -3.87 -8.69
C ASP A 103 -11.81 -5.20 -7.90
N ARG A 104 -10.61 -5.53 -7.40
CA ARG A 104 -10.38 -6.71 -6.58
C ARG A 104 -11.17 -6.70 -5.26
N VAL A 105 -11.42 -5.53 -4.65
CA VAL A 105 -12.29 -5.44 -3.45
C VAL A 105 -13.71 -5.86 -3.79
N PHE A 106 -14.26 -5.42 -4.93
CA PHE A 106 -15.59 -5.86 -5.38
C PHE A 106 -15.66 -7.38 -5.59
N ASP A 107 -14.62 -7.97 -6.21
CA ASP A 107 -14.54 -9.41 -6.42
C ASP A 107 -14.48 -10.19 -5.09
N PHE A 108 -13.71 -9.72 -4.12
CA PHE A 108 -13.67 -10.32 -2.79
C PHE A 108 -15.03 -10.25 -2.10
N VAL A 109 -15.69 -9.09 -2.14
CA VAL A 109 -17.01 -8.89 -1.55
C VAL A 109 -18.04 -9.80 -2.22
N TRP A 110 -18.01 -9.93 -3.54
CA TRP A 110 -18.89 -10.85 -4.26
C TRP A 110 -18.69 -12.30 -3.80
N ARG A 111 -17.43 -12.77 -3.69
CA ARG A 111 -17.12 -14.13 -3.21
C ARG A 111 -17.54 -14.35 -1.76
N LEU A 112 -17.27 -13.38 -0.87
CA LEU A 112 -17.68 -13.44 0.53
C LEU A 112 -19.21 -13.57 0.65
N ASN A 113 -19.96 -12.78 -0.11
CA ASN A 113 -21.41 -12.86 -0.14
C ASN A 113 -21.90 -14.24 -0.63
N SER A 114 -21.25 -14.81 -1.64
CA SER A 114 -21.55 -16.16 -2.13
C SER A 114 -21.28 -17.26 -1.10
N LEU A 115 -20.40 -16.99 -0.13
CA LEU A 115 -20.11 -17.87 1.01
C LEU A 115 -20.99 -17.62 2.24
N GLY A 116 -22.03 -16.77 2.10
CA GLY A 116 -22.93 -16.43 3.19
C GLY A 116 -22.39 -15.39 4.18
N VAL A 117 -21.36 -14.64 3.78
CA VAL A 117 -20.80 -13.52 4.57
C VAL A 117 -21.22 -12.19 3.92
N PRO A 118 -22.32 -11.56 4.39
CA PRO A 118 -22.93 -10.40 3.74
C PRO A 118 -22.14 -9.10 4.00
N LEU A 119 -20.91 -9.03 3.50
CA LEU A 119 -20.07 -7.84 3.55
C LEU A 119 -20.49 -6.88 2.42
N ARG A 120 -20.48 -5.57 2.70
CA ARG A 120 -20.74 -4.51 1.71
C ARG A 120 -19.42 -3.83 1.32
N SER A 121 -19.23 -3.58 0.02
CA SER A 121 -18.04 -2.91 -0.49
C SER A 121 -17.86 -1.50 0.04
N GLU A 122 -18.98 -0.76 0.22
CA GLU A 122 -18.95 0.59 0.79
C GLU A 122 -18.36 0.61 2.21
N HIS A 123 -18.59 -0.47 2.98
CA HIS A 123 -18.01 -0.57 4.32
C HIS A 123 -16.49 -0.70 4.25
N VAL A 124 -15.98 -1.53 3.32
CA VAL A 124 -14.54 -1.68 3.09
C VAL A 124 -13.90 -0.36 2.65
N PHE A 125 -14.52 0.36 1.71
CA PHE A 125 -14.00 1.64 1.23
C PHE A 125 -14.05 2.74 2.29
N ASN A 126 -15.09 2.76 3.12
CA ASN A 126 -15.19 3.70 4.24
C ASN A 126 -14.09 3.49 5.29
N LEU A 127 -13.63 2.26 5.48
CA LEU A 127 -12.49 1.95 6.34
C LEU A 127 -11.15 2.23 5.67
N ALA A 128 -11.02 1.91 4.39
CA ALA A 128 -9.78 2.13 3.64
C ALA A 128 -9.45 3.62 3.51
N LYS A 129 -10.43 4.44 3.12
CA LYS A 129 -10.27 5.89 2.88
C LYS A 129 -9.11 6.24 1.93
N CYS A 130 -8.67 5.28 1.11
CA CYS A 130 -7.57 5.41 0.17
C CYS A 130 -7.96 4.88 -1.22
N LYS A 131 -7.15 5.21 -2.23
CA LYS A 131 -7.33 4.73 -3.60
C LYS A 131 -6.62 3.39 -3.86
N ALA A 132 -5.80 2.91 -2.92
CA ALA A 132 -5.06 1.65 -3.01
C ALA A 132 -5.50 0.62 -1.94
N PRO A 133 -6.81 0.26 -1.88
CA PRO A 133 -7.30 -0.68 -0.89
C PRO A 133 -6.67 -2.07 -1.05
N GLY A 134 -6.44 -2.76 0.06
CA GLY A 134 -5.85 -4.08 0.09
C GLY A 134 -6.62 -5.07 0.96
N ARG A 135 -6.15 -6.32 1.01
CA ARG A 135 -6.73 -7.37 1.87
C ARG A 135 -6.80 -6.97 3.36
N PRO A 136 -5.87 -6.19 3.94
CA PRO A 136 -5.99 -5.73 5.32
C PRO A 136 -7.28 -4.95 5.59
N HIS A 137 -7.74 -4.14 4.63
CA HIS A 137 -8.99 -3.39 4.78
C HIS A 137 -10.22 -4.30 4.76
N ILE A 138 -10.22 -5.34 3.91
CA ILE A 138 -11.28 -6.36 3.90
C ILE A 138 -11.29 -7.14 5.22
N ALA A 139 -10.11 -7.55 5.71
CA ALA A 139 -9.98 -8.25 6.98
C ALA A 139 -10.50 -7.38 8.14
N ARG A 140 -10.13 -6.10 8.17
CA ARG A 140 -10.63 -5.13 9.17
C ARG A 140 -12.14 -5.00 9.11
N ALA A 141 -12.73 -4.91 7.91
CA ALA A 141 -14.18 -4.86 7.72
C ALA A 141 -14.90 -6.12 8.22
N LEU A 142 -14.29 -7.32 7.99
CA LEU A 142 -14.83 -8.59 8.51
C LEU A 142 -14.82 -8.63 10.05
N VAL A 143 -13.77 -8.11 10.67
CA VAL A 143 -13.66 -8.04 12.14
C VAL A 143 -14.65 -7.03 12.72
N GLU A 144 -14.76 -5.83 12.15
CA GLU A 144 -15.66 -4.79 12.62
C GLU A 144 -17.13 -5.22 12.52
N GLN A 145 -17.48 -5.93 11.44
CA GLN A 145 -18.83 -6.49 11.25
C GLN A 145 -19.06 -7.81 12.02
N ARG A 146 -18.07 -8.24 12.84
CA ARG A 146 -18.13 -9.46 13.67
C ARG A 146 -18.30 -10.77 12.89
N PHE A 147 -17.90 -10.80 11.61
CA PHE A 147 -17.80 -12.04 10.84
C PHE A 147 -16.55 -12.86 11.19
N CYS A 148 -15.54 -12.18 11.76
CA CYS A 148 -14.30 -12.77 12.29
C CYS A 148 -13.97 -12.10 13.64
N SER A 149 -13.28 -12.83 14.50
CA SER A 149 -12.84 -12.36 15.82
C SER A 149 -11.51 -11.60 15.75
N SER A 150 -10.70 -11.85 14.70
CA SER A 150 -9.39 -11.25 14.50
C SER A 150 -9.03 -11.14 13.03
N MET A 151 -8.01 -10.33 12.76
CA MET A 151 -7.39 -10.23 11.43
C MET A 151 -6.86 -11.58 10.96
N ASP A 152 -6.19 -12.33 11.84
CA ASP A 152 -5.64 -13.66 11.54
C ASP A 152 -6.72 -14.65 11.14
N GLU A 153 -7.89 -14.63 11.82
CA GLU A 153 -9.04 -15.43 11.43
C GLU A 153 -9.55 -15.02 10.04
N ALA A 154 -9.69 -13.72 9.78
CA ALA A 154 -10.15 -13.22 8.49
C ALA A 154 -9.22 -13.68 7.34
N PHE A 155 -7.91 -13.58 7.55
CA PHE A 155 -6.94 -14.07 6.56
C PHE A 155 -6.98 -15.58 6.39
N SER A 156 -6.96 -16.34 7.49
CA SER A 156 -6.92 -17.81 7.43
C SER A 156 -8.19 -18.39 6.83
N ARG A 157 -9.35 -17.82 7.17
CA ARG A 157 -10.65 -18.36 6.78
C ARG A 157 -11.08 -17.94 5.38
N TYR A 158 -10.72 -16.71 4.93
CA TYR A 158 -11.27 -16.13 3.71
C TYR A 158 -10.24 -15.58 2.72
N LEU A 159 -9.12 -14.97 3.16
CA LEU A 159 -8.36 -14.04 2.32
C LEU A 159 -6.99 -14.57 1.86
N ARG A 160 -6.49 -15.68 2.42
CA ARG A 160 -5.23 -16.33 1.96
C ARG A 160 -5.41 -16.98 0.59
N LYS A 161 -4.30 -17.21 -0.13
CA LYS A 161 -4.29 -17.82 -1.47
C LYS A 161 -5.04 -19.16 -1.54
N SER A 162 -5.08 -19.93 -0.45
CA SER A 162 -5.80 -21.21 -0.34
C SER A 162 -7.22 -21.09 0.19
N ALA A 163 -7.67 -19.90 0.59
CA ALA A 163 -8.98 -19.70 1.20
C ALA A 163 -10.10 -19.52 0.16
N PRO A 164 -11.36 -19.87 0.51
CA PRO A 164 -12.45 -19.94 -0.47
C PRO A 164 -12.85 -18.61 -1.10
N ALA A 165 -12.59 -17.47 -0.43
CA ALA A 165 -12.88 -16.16 -1.00
C ALA A 165 -11.67 -15.55 -1.74
N TRP A 166 -10.55 -16.28 -1.87
CA TRP A 166 -9.36 -15.76 -2.52
C TRP A 166 -9.63 -15.23 -3.94
N VAL A 167 -9.15 -14.02 -4.20
CA VAL A 167 -9.14 -13.37 -5.52
C VAL A 167 -7.69 -13.15 -5.93
N PRO A 168 -7.25 -13.60 -7.10
CA PRO A 168 -5.91 -13.30 -7.59
C PRO A 168 -5.73 -11.79 -7.77
N LYS A 169 -4.50 -11.31 -7.62
CA LYS A 169 -4.12 -9.93 -7.88
C LYS A 169 -3.57 -9.82 -9.30
N VAL A 170 -3.95 -8.77 -9.99
CA VAL A 170 -3.29 -8.37 -11.24
C VAL A 170 -2.09 -7.52 -10.86
N ASN A 171 -0.92 -8.15 -10.80
CA ASN A 171 0.34 -7.49 -10.48
C ASN A 171 1.03 -6.98 -11.76
N ALA A 172 1.96 -6.03 -11.58
CA ALA A 172 2.85 -5.65 -12.66
C ALA A 172 3.82 -6.80 -13.01
N ASN A 173 4.27 -6.87 -14.25
CA ASN A 173 5.44 -7.69 -14.58
C ASN A 173 6.69 -7.08 -13.91
N PHE A 174 7.57 -7.92 -13.39
CA PHE A 174 8.72 -7.49 -12.60
C PHE A 174 9.68 -6.58 -13.41
N GLU A 175 10.02 -6.97 -14.64
CA GLU A 175 10.91 -6.18 -15.48
C GLU A 175 10.28 -4.86 -15.91
N ASP A 176 8.95 -4.85 -16.17
CA ASP A 176 8.22 -3.61 -16.47
C ASP A 176 8.21 -2.66 -15.29
N ALA A 177 8.06 -3.17 -14.07
CA ALA A 177 8.11 -2.36 -12.86
C ALA A 177 9.50 -1.74 -12.62
N ILE A 178 10.58 -2.50 -12.83
CA ILE A 178 11.96 -1.96 -12.78
C ILE A 178 12.14 -0.85 -13.82
N ARG A 179 11.71 -1.10 -15.06
CA ARG A 179 11.79 -0.08 -16.11
C ARG A 179 11.00 1.18 -15.76
N LEU A 180 9.82 1.03 -15.18
CA LEU A 180 8.98 2.15 -14.75
C LEU A 180 9.68 3.00 -13.68
N ILE A 181 10.28 2.36 -12.66
CA ILE A 181 11.03 3.04 -11.61
C ILE A 181 12.22 3.80 -12.21
N HIS A 182 12.99 3.17 -13.10
CA HIS A 182 14.13 3.82 -13.76
C HIS A 182 13.71 4.97 -14.69
N GLN A 183 12.58 4.84 -15.41
CA GLN A 183 12.01 5.92 -16.23
C GLN A 183 11.56 7.13 -15.40
N ALA A 184 11.17 6.88 -14.14
CA ALA A 184 10.88 7.93 -13.17
C ALA A 184 12.16 8.46 -12.46
N GLY A 185 13.36 8.15 -12.97
CA GLY A 185 14.64 8.60 -12.40
C GLY A 185 15.07 7.88 -11.13
N GLY A 186 14.33 6.87 -10.69
CA GLY A 186 14.53 6.17 -9.43
C GLY A 186 15.46 4.95 -9.52
N LEU A 187 15.62 4.31 -8.36
CA LEU A 187 16.36 3.06 -8.16
C LEU A 187 15.39 1.98 -7.68
N ALA A 188 15.47 0.79 -8.24
CA ALA A 188 14.70 -0.38 -7.83
C ALA A 188 15.54 -1.32 -6.97
#